data_3f5ac2997d3768132987b4e1aef72a2c
#
_entry.id   3f5ac2997d3768132987b4e1aef72a2c
#
_cell.length_a   1.000
_cell.length_b   1.000
_cell.length_c   1.000
_cell.angle_alpha   90.00
_cell.angle_beta   90.00
_cell.angle_gamma   90.00
#
_symmetry.space_group_name_H-M   'P 1'
#
loop_
_entity.id
_entity.type
_entity.pdbx_description
1 polymer ?
#
loop_
_entity_poly.entity_id
_entity_poly.type
_entity_poly.pdbx_seq_one_letter_code
_entity_poly.pdbx_strand_id
1 'polypeptide(L)'
;MCGITGIFDLKGISVDESLIKGMTQQIAHRGPDSHGYFIKDNIGLGHKRLAIIDTSVKGAQPMSSKDGIWTIVFNGCIYNFSELKKELKTKGHTFISKTDTEVICEGLSAFGTEF
;
A
#
# COMPACT_ATOMS: atom_id res chain seq x y z
N MET A 1 10.16 -2.29 -11.10
CA MET A 1 8.92 -2.67 -10.40
C MET A 1 9.16 -2.62 -8.91
N CYS A 2 8.17 -2.18 -8.14
CA CYS A 2 8.24 -2.11 -6.68
C CYS A 2 8.53 -3.46 -6.02
N GLY A 3 8.95 -3.44 -4.77
CA GLY A 3 9.11 -4.62 -3.94
C GLY A 3 8.25 -4.53 -2.71
N ILE A 4 7.68 -5.65 -2.28
CA ILE A 4 6.88 -5.76 -1.07
C ILE A 4 7.43 -6.83 -0.14
N THR A 5 7.31 -6.59 1.15
CA THR A 5 7.62 -7.56 2.21
C THR A 5 6.50 -7.57 3.23
N GLY A 6 6.36 -8.68 3.95
CA GLY A 6 5.36 -8.78 5.00
C GLY A 6 5.67 -9.87 6.00
N ILE A 7 5.23 -9.66 7.22
CA ILE A 7 5.26 -10.62 8.31
C ILE A 7 3.88 -10.63 8.96
N PHE A 8 3.36 -11.82 9.16
CA PHE A 8 2.18 -12.04 9.99
C PHE A 8 2.48 -13.16 10.97
N ASP A 9 2.69 -12.81 12.24
CA ASP A 9 2.95 -13.79 13.27
C ASP A 9 1.65 -14.41 13.78
N LEU A 10 1.46 -15.69 13.48
CA LEU A 10 0.23 -16.41 13.81
C LEU A 10 0.08 -16.68 15.31
N LYS A 11 1.16 -16.56 16.10
CA LYS A 11 1.14 -16.71 17.56
C LYS A 11 0.85 -15.39 18.29
N GLY A 12 0.66 -14.29 17.52
CA GLY A 12 0.38 -12.98 18.07
C GLY A 12 1.59 -12.24 18.64
N ILE A 13 2.81 -12.72 18.37
CA ILE A 13 4.04 -12.05 18.81
C ILE A 13 4.23 -10.78 17.99
N SER A 14 4.54 -9.68 18.67
CA SER A 14 4.79 -8.37 18.01
C SER A 14 5.95 -8.47 17.03
N VAL A 15 5.76 -7.88 15.85
CA VAL A 15 6.78 -7.85 14.80
C VAL A 15 7.94 -6.95 15.22
N ASP A 16 9.16 -7.46 15.11
CA ASP A 16 10.38 -6.69 15.30
C ASP A 16 10.60 -5.75 14.10
N GLU A 17 10.67 -4.46 14.38
CA GLU A 17 10.90 -3.42 13.37
C GLU A 17 12.19 -3.66 12.60
N SER A 18 13.26 -4.08 13.27
CA SER A 18 14.56 -4.35 12.62
C SER A 18 14.46 -5.49 11.62
N LEU A 19 13.62 -6.49 11.87
CA LEU A 19 13.42 -7.61 10.98
C LEU A 19 12.71 -7.20 9.68
N ILE A 20 11.60 -6.46 9.79
CA ILE A 20 10.89 -6.00 8.58
C ILE A 20 11.73 -5.02 7.76
N LYS A 21 12.50 -4.16 8.42
CA LYS A 21 13.44 -3.26 7.74
C LYS A 21 14.55 -4.01 7.02
N GLY A 22 15.13 -5.02 7.66
CA GLY A 22 16.14 -5.88 7.06
C GLY A 22 15.63 -6.64 5.84
N MET A 23 14.44 -7.23 5.93
CA MET A 23 13.78 -7.91 4.81
C MET A 23 13.54 -6.93 3.64
N THR A 24 13.05 -5.74 3.93
CA THR A 24 12.76 -4.73 2.92
C THR A 24 14.03 -4.24 2.24
N GLN A 25 15.13 -4.13 2.98
CA GLN A 25 16.43 -3.73 2.42
C GLN A 25 16.98 -4.77 1.42
N GLN A 26 16.70 -6.06 1.59
CA GLN A 26 17.11 -7.11 0.66
C GLN A 26 16.51 -6.95 -0.74
N ILE A 27 15.38 -6.25 -0.84
CA ILE A 27 14.71 -5.97 -2.12
C ILE A 27 14.88 -4.52 -2.59
N ALA A 28 15.90 -3.81 -2.09
CA ALA A 28 16.17 -2.41 -2.42
C ALA A 28 16.33 -2.16 -3.93
N HIS A 29 16.90 -3.13 -4.65
CA HIS A 29 17.09 -3.07 -6.11
C HIS A 29 15.78 -2.99 -6.91
N ARG A 30 14.66 -3.38 -6.33
CA ARG A 30 13.35 -3.35 -7.00
C ARG A 30 12.71 -1.96 -6.98
N GLY A 31 13.02 -1.14 -5.98
CA GLY A 31 12.41 0.17 -5.82
C GLY A 31 13.38 1.16 -5.16
N PRO A 32 14.23 1.83 -5.95
CA PRO A 32 15.25 2.71 -5.43
C PRO A 32 14.74 4.10 -5.00
N ASP A 33 13.51 4.49 -5.38
CA ASP A 33 13.04 5.86 -5.20
C ASP A 33 12.66 6.19 -3.75
N SER A 34 12.00 5.25 -3.07
CA SER A 34 11.65 5.41 -1.66
C SER A 34 11.33 4.08 -0.99
N HIS A 35 11.14 4.12 0.31
CA HIS A 35 10.71 2.96 1.08
C HIS A 35 9.75 3.39 2.20
N GLY A 36 8.99 2.44 2.71
CA GLY A 36 8.09 2.65 3.83
C GLY A 36 7.80 1.37 4.58
N TYR A 37 7.31 1.52 5.80
CA TYR A 37 6.98 0.42 6.70
C TYR A 37 5.67 0.70 7.42
N PHE A 38 4.94 -0.38 7.72
CA PHE A 38 3.80 -0.36 8.61
C PHE A 38 3.92 -1.52 9.57
N ILE A 39 3.92 -1.23 10.86
CA ILE A 39 4.03 -2.24 11.90
C ILE A 39 2.92 -2.00 12.91
N LYS A 40 2.09 -3.00 13.12
CA LYS A 40 1.04 -2.99 14.13
C LYS A 40 0.90 -4.38 14.72
N ASP A 41 1.19 -4.49 16.02
CA ASP A 41 1.12 -5.74 16.75
C ASP A 41 1.92 -6.87 16.04
N ASN A 42 1.24 -7.91 15.59
CA ASN A 42 1.83 -9.08 14.95
C ASN A 42 1.89 -8.99 13.41
N ILE A 43 1.70 -7.79 12.85
CA ILE A 43 1.76 -7.55 11.40
C ILE A 43 2.84 -6.52 11.10
N GLY A 44 3.68 -6.81 10.12
CA GLY A 44 4.63 -5.89 9.55
C GLY A 44 4.56 -5.90 8.03
N LEU A 45 4.53 -4.72 7.42
CA LEU A 45 4.56 -4.53 5.98
C LEU A 45 5.71 -3.62 5.61
N GLY A 46 6.39 -3.94 4.51
CA GLY A 46 7.45 -3.11 3.96
C GLY A 46 7.30 -2.93 2.46
N HIS A 47 7.74 -1.78 1.96
CA HIS A 47 7.65 -1.43 0.56
C HIS A 47 8.91 -0.72 0.08
N LYS A 48 9.40 -1.14 -1.09
CA LYS A 48 10.41 -0.42 -1.89
C LYS A 48 9.74 0.09 -3.14
N ARG A 49 9.78 1.39 -3.33
CA ARG A 49 9.04 2.07 -4.38
C ARG A 49 9.88 2.35 -5.60
N LEU A 50 9.33 2.01 -6.76
CA LEU A 50 9.68 2.59 -8.05
C LEU A 50 8.49 3.46 -8.47
N ALA A 51 8.65 4.79 -8.42
CA ALA A 51 7.57 5.73 -8.67
C ALA A 51 7.35 5.88 -10.19
N ILE A 52 6.18 5.50 -10.69
CA ILE A 52 5.84 5.53 -12.12
C ILE A 52 4.63 6.43 -12.40
N ILE A 53 3.46 6.11 -11.83
CA ILE A 53 2.20 6.83 -12.10
C ILE A 53 2.17 8.17 -11.37
N ASP A 54 2.50 8.18 -10.10
CA ASP A 54 2.60 9.37 -9.26
C ASP A 54 3.97 9.38 -8.60
N THR A 55 4.82 10.29 -9.01
CA THR A 55 6.20 10.40 -8.49
C THR A 55 6.27 11.18 -7.17
N SER A 56 5.15 11.73 -6.71
CA SER A 56 5.08 12.47 -5.46
C SER A 56 5.04 11.55 -4.24
N VAL A 57 5.24 12.12 -3.06
CA VAL A 57 5.11 11.41 -1.77
C VAL A 57 3.68 10.92 -1.50
N LYS A 58 2.68 11.46 -2.19
CA LYS A 58 1.28 11.04 -2.06
C LYS A 58 1.03 9.61 -2.53
N GLY A 59 1.91 9.08 -3.38
CA GLY A 59 1.88 7.67 -3.81
C GLY A 59 2.72 6.74 -2.95
N ALA A 60 3.21 7.18 -1.80
CA ALA A 60 4.03 6.37 -0.91
C ALA A 60 3.24 5.18 -0.33
N GLN A 61 3.95 4.08 -0.12
CA GLN A 61 3.39 2.86 0.47
C GLN A 61 4.28 2.40 1.65
N PRO A 62 3.74 1.68 2.64
CA PRO A 62 2.36 1.21 2.76
C PRO A 62 1.37 2.38 2.76
N MET A 63 0.22 2.17 2.10
CA MET A 63 -0.82 3.19 1.98
C MET A 63 -2.05 2.76 2.77
N SER A 64 -2.62 3.69 3.53
CA SER A 64 -3.83 3.45 4.29
C SER A 64 -5.02 4.18 3.67
N SER A 65 -6.20 3.55 3.78
CA SER A 65 -7.46 4.19 3.43
C SER A 65 -7.75 5.35 4.38
N LYS A 66 -8.58 6.29 3.96
CA LYS A 66 -8.91 7.48 4.77
C LYS A 66 -9.64 7.15 6.07
N ASP A 67 -10.43 6.07 6.08
CA ASP A 67 -11.07 5.57 7.29
C ASP A 67 -10.12 4.84 8.24
N GLY A 68 -8.89 4.57 7.81
CA GLY A 68 -7.85 3.89 8.61
C GLY A 68 -8.06 2.38 8.76
N ILE A 69 -9.05 1.80 8.10
CA ILE A 69 -9.38 0.38 8.24
C ILE A 69 -8.45 -0.49 7.42
N TRP A 70 -8.05 -0.04 6.24
CA TRP A 70 -7.23 -0.79 5.30
C TRP A 70 -5.85 -0.20 5.16
N THR A 71 -4.84 -1.05 5.20
CA THR A 71 -3.46 -0.68 4.88
C THR A 71 -2.90 -1.70 3.91
N ILE A 72 -2.34 -1.23 2.80
CA ILE A 72 -1.84 -2.09 1.74
C ILE A 72 -0.41 -1.77 1.34
N VAL A 73 0.28 -2.80 0.88
CA VAL A 73 1.45 -2.72 0.01
C VAL A 73 1.10 -3.40 -1.30
N PHE A 74 1.46 -2.76 -2.40
CA PHE A 74 1.02 -3.20 -3.72
C PHE A 74 2.16 -3.11 -4.74
N ASN A 75 2.34 -4.19 -5.46
CA ASN A 75 3.21 -4.26 -6.64
C ASN A 75 2.41 -4.83 -7.80
N GLY A 76 1.81 -3.97 -8.59
CA GLY A 76 0.94 -4.35 -9.70
C GLY A 76 0.46 -3.15 -10.48
N CYS A 77 -0.55 -3.35 -11.30
CA CYS A 77 -1.18 -2.30 -12.08
C CYS A 77 -2.67 -2.62 -12.26
N ILE A 78 -3.52 -1.64 -11.98
CA ILE A 78 -4.95 -1.71 -12.26
C ILE A 78 -5.23 -0.89 -13.52
N TYR A 79 -5.44 -1.55 -14.63
CA TYR A 79 -5.57 -0.89 -15.93
C TYR A 79 -6.79 0.03 -16.03
N ASN A 80 -7.89 -0.34 -15.40
CA ASN A 80 -9.14 0.44 -15.38
C ASN A 80 -9.28 1.34 -14.15
N PHE A 81 -8.18 1.68 -13.47
CA PHE A 81 -8.24 2.46 -12.23
C PHE A 81 -8.92 3.82 -12.39
N SER A 82 -8.83 4.44 -13.57
CA SER A 82 -9.49 5.71 -13.85
C SER A 82 -11.01 5.60 -13.83
N GLU A 83 -11.56 4.50 -14.32
CA GLU A 83 -13.00 4.23 -14.31
C GLU A 83 -13.48 3.95 -12.88
N LEU A 84 -12.76 3.08 -12.16
CA LEU A 84 -13.04 2.77 -10.76
C LEU A 84 -12.98 4.02 -9.88
N LYS A 85 -12.00 4.90 -10.12
CA LYS A 85 -11.87 6.17 -9.42
C LYS A 85 -13.09 7.08 -9.64
N LYS A 86 -13.60 7.14 -10.86
CA LYS A 86 -14.82 7.90 -11.18
C LYS A 86 -16.02 7.35 -10.43
N GLU A 87 -16.20 6.03 -10.44
CA GLU A 87 -17.27 5.36 -9.71
C GLU A 87 -17.19 5.64 -8.21
N LEU A 88 -16.03 5.49 -7.60
CA LEU A 88 -15.83 5.76 -6.18
C LEU A 88 -16.10 7.22 -5.82
N LYS A 89 -15.77 8.17 -6.70
CA LYS A 89 -16.13 9.58 -6.52
C LYS A 89 -17.64 9.80 -6.47
N THR A 90 -18.42 9.08 -7.26
CA THR A 90 -19.89 9.17 -7.21
C THR A 90 -20.46 8.67 -5.89
N LYS A 91 -19.71 7.86 -5.16
CA LYS A 91 -20.06 7.34 -3.82
C LYS A 91 -19.49 8.19 -2.67
N GLY A 92 -18.90 9.34 -2.99
CA GLY A 92 -18.40 10.28 -1.99
C GLY A 92 -16.93 10.10 -1.61
N HIS A 93 -16.19 9.19 -2.24
CA HIS A 93 -14.76 9.02 -2.00
C HIS A 93 -13.96 10.13 -2.65
N THR A 94 -12.91 10.61 -1.95
CA THR A 94 -12.00 11.63 -2.43
C THR A 94 -10.59 11.06 -2.55
N PHE A 95 -9.77 11.64 -3.43
CA PHE A 95 -8.44 11.15 -3.75
C PHE A 95 -7.42 12.27 -3.66
N ILE A 96 -6.25 11.98 -3.09
CA ILE A 96 -5.14 12.91 -2.95
C ILE A 96 -3.98 12.58 -3.89
N SER A 97 -3.90 11.34 -4.36
CA SER A 97 -2.88 10.87 -5.28
C SER A 97 -3.46 10.55 -6.67
N LYS A 98 -2.55 10.28 -7.60
CA LYS A 98 -2.91 9.81 -8.96
C LYS A 98 -2.70 8.30 -9.11
N THR A 99 -2.42 7.58 -8.02
CA THR A 99 -2.08 6.16 -8.06
C THR A 99 -3.30 5.26 -8.13
N ASP A 100 -3.14 4.11 -8.75
CA ASP A 100 -4.08 3.00 -8.69
C ASP A 100 -4.13 2.37 -7.29
N THR A 101 -3.05 2.45 -6.53
CA THR A 101 -2.99 1.99 -5.14
C THR A 101 -4.04 2.66 -4.25
N GLU A 102 -4.23 3.98 -4.38
CA GLU A 102 -5.26 4.70 -3.63
C GLU A 102 -6.67 4.24 -4.04
N VAL A 103 -6.86 3.89 -5.31
CA VAL A 103 -8.13 3.33 -5.78
C VAL A 103 -8.43 1.99 -5.11
N ILE A 104 -7.42 1.14 -4.87
CA ILE A 104 -7.60 -0.11 -4.11
C ILE A 104 -8.01 0.21 -2.66
N CYS A 105 -7.30 1.12 -1.99
CA CYS A 105 -7.62 1.49 -0.60
C CYS A 105 -9.05 1.99 -0.46
N GLU A 106 -9.47 2.91 -1.30
CA GLU A 106 -10.81 3.49 -1.24
C GLU A 106 -11.88 2.51 -1.74
N GLY A 107 -11.55 1.63 -2.68
CA GLY A 107 -12.42 0.54 -3.12
C GLY A 107 -12.70 -0.47 -2.01
N LEU A 108 -11.67 -0.85 -1.26
CA LEU A 108 -11.83 -1.72 -0.08
C LEU A 108 -12.66 -1.02 1.02
N SER A 109 -12.49 0.27 1.22
CA SER A 109 -13.34 1.06 2.13
C SER A 109 -14.80 1.06 1.71
N ALA A 110 -15.07 1.16 0.40
CA ALA A 110 -16.43 1.22 -0.14
C ALA A 110 -17.13 -0.13 -0.15
N PHE A 111 -16.42 -1.20 -0.53
CA PHE A 111 -17.00 -2.50 -0.85
C PHE A 111 -16.46 -3.66 0.00
N GLY A 112 -15.47 -3.40 0.87
CA GLY A 112 -14.80 -4.47 1.60
C GLY A 112 -14.04 -5.41 0.65
N THR A 113 -13.92 -6.66 1.04
CA THR A 113 -13.22 -7.69 0.25
C THR A 113 -13.93 -8.09 -1.04
N GLU A 114 -15.11 -7.57 -1.28
CA GLU A 114 -15.88 -7.79 -2.53
C GLU A 114 -15.42 -6.89 -3.68
N PHE A 115 -14.54 -5.92 -3.39
CA PHE A 115 -13.98 -5.01 -4.40
C PHE A 115 -13.09 -5.67 -5.44
#